data_d6f24394cac7a538d80f25f92a85ce9c
#
_entry.id   d6f24394cac7a538d80f25f92a85ce9c
#
_cell.length_a   1.000
_cell.length_b   1.000
_cell.length_c   1.000
_cell.angle_alpha   90.00
_cell.angle_beta   90.00
_cell.angle_gamma   90.00
#
_symmetry.space_group_name_H-M   'P 1'
#
loop_
_entity.id
_entity.type
_entity.pdbx_description
1 polymer ?
#
loop_
_entity_poly.entity_id
_entity_poly.type
_entity_poly.pdbx_seq_one_letter_code
_entity_poly.pdbx_strand_id
1 'polypeptide(L)'
;MTNSIFFFFICGETLPPDNIHAVSVSMPTLQDIIDYEEQTPEILEKITIAYPRFVMHPYLKILAKFIKEKYKINDNYEVVLLSSQKAVKAVSNKYFIHNKIDINEPFGVILVQNGTTQLNKVLKFIQHVGYNLSSRLAQEYLFKEGLIDTKHIEGYEDEKTAYNTLTKTLAIAYNQPQKNVCLTPSGMNAVYCAL
;
A
#
# COMPACT_ATOMS: atom_id res chain seq x y z
N MET A 1 28.35 -34.81 5.90
CA MET A 1 28.59 -33.75 4.93
C MET A 1 27.31 -32.92 4.86
N THR A 2 27.27 -31.79 5.52
CA THR A 2 26.16 -30.85 5.50
C THR A 2 26.22 -30.08 4.18
N ASN A 3 25.32 -30.37 3.26
CA ASN A 3 25.16 -29.58 2.06
C ASN A 3 24.69 -28.17 2.47
N SER A 4 25.61 -27.23 2.54
CA SER A 4 25.28 -25.82 2.66
C SER A 4 24.65 -25.40 1.33
N ILE A 5 23.34 -25.27 1.31
CA ILE A 5 22.62 -24.66 0.18
C ILE A 5 22.89 -23.17 0.26
N PHE A 6 23.80 -22.67 -0.57
CA PHE A 6 23.97 -21.24 -0.76
C PHE A 6 22.84 -20.75 -1.67
N PHE A 7 21.89 -20.05 -1.09
CA PHE A 7 20.91 -19.29 -1.86
C PHE A 7 21.59 -18.02 -2.36
N PHE A 8 21.80 -17.92 -3.65
CA PHE A 8 22.19 -16.67 -4.28
C PHE A 8 20.95 -15.81 -4.48
N PHE A 9 20.74 -14.85 -3.60
CA PHE A 9 19.68 -13.86 -3.78
C PHE A 9 20.10 -12.82 -4.78
N ILE A 10 19.19 -12.49 -5.70
CA ILE A 10 19.37 -11.40 -6.67
C ILE A 10 18.83 -10.12 -6.04
N CYS A 11 19.53 -9.02 -6.20
CA CYS A 11 19.07 -7.71 -5.72
C CYS A 11 17.74 -7.35 -6.36
N GLY A 12 16.74 -7.01 -5.52
CA GLY A 12 15.39 -6.68 -5.96
C GLY A 12 14.43 -7.87 -6.09
N GLU A 13 14.90 -9.10 -5.91
CA GLU A 13 14.04 -10.28 -5.89
C GLU A 13 13.09 -10.24 -4.68
N THR A 14 11.81 -10.56 -4.90
CA THR A 14 10.80 -10.55 -3.84
C THR A 14 11.03 -11.64 -2.81
N LEU A 15 10.73 -11.35 -1.55
CA LEU A 15 10.78 -12.30 -0.44
C LEU A 15 9.39 -12.42 0.22
N PRO A 16 8.71 -13.60 0.14
CA PRO A 16 9.15 -14.81 -0.59
C PRO A 16 9.16 -14.61 -2.11
N PRO A 17 9.94 -15.44 -2.85
CA PRO A 17 9.98 -15.41 -4.31
C PRO A 17 8.58 -15.57 -4.92
N ASP A 18 8.37 -15.01 -6.10
CA ASP A 18 7.12 -15.10 -6.88
C ASP A 18 5.85 -14.59 -6.20
N ASN A 19 5.99 -13.91 -5.08
CA ASN A 19 4.83 -13.30 -4.42
C ASN A 19 4.65 -11.85 -4.90
N ILE A 20 3.66 -11.62 -5.74
CA ILE A 20 3.36 -10.29 -6.27
C ILE A 20 2.97 -9.26 -5.18
N HIS A 21 2.54 -9.72 -4.01
CA HIS A 21 2.21 -8.87 -2.87
C HIS A 21 3.31 -8.82 -1.80
N ALA A 22 4.50 -9.32 -2.10
CA ALA A 22 5.63 -9.21 -1.19
C ALA A 22 5.95 -7.73 -0.91
N VAL A 23 6.33 -7.46 0.32
CA VAL A 23 6.76 -6.12 0.76
C VAL A 23 8.25 -6.10 1.09
N SER A 24 8.89 -7.26 1.09
CA SER A 24 10.31 -7.43 1.34
C SER A 24 11.01 -7.83 0.05
N VAL A 25 12.21 -7.32 -0.15
CA VAL A 25 13.06 -7.66 -1.30
C VAL A 25 14.46 -7.98 -0.82
N SER A 26 15.16 -8.78 -1.61
CA SER A 26 16.55 -9.13 -1.36
C SER A 26 17.47 -7.96 -1.63
N MET A 27 18.35 -7.66 -0.67
CA MET A 27 19.45 -6.68 -0.78
C MET A 27 20.71 -7.36 -0.27
N PRO A 28 21.40 -8.11 -1.13
CA PRO A 28 22.49 -8.99 -0.70
C PRO A 28 23.77 -8.26 -0.27
N THR A 29 23.93 -7.00 -0.64
CA THR A 29 25.11 -6.21 -0.29
C THR A 29 24.76 -4.97 0.53
N LEU A 30 25.72 -4.45 1.28
CA LEU A 30 25.57 -3.18 1.99
C LEU A 30 25.31 -2.01 1.01
N GLN A 31 25.92 -2.07 -0.19
CA GLN A 31 25.71 -1.04 -1.20
C GLN A 31 24.26 -1.04 -1.69
N ASP A 32 23.65 -2.22 -1.91
CA ASP A 32 22.22 -2.31 -2.29
C ASP A 32 21.32 -1.65 -1.22
N ILE A 33 21.63 -1.81 0.07
CA ILE A 33 20.89 -1.18 1.16
C ILE A 33 21.06 0.34 1.14
N ILE A 34 22.27 0.83 0.95
CA ILE A 34 22.55 2.28 0.86
C ILE A 34 21.81 2.88 -0.33
N ASP A 35 21.93 2.27 -1.51
CA ASP A 35 21.28 2.71 -2.74
C ASP A 35 19.76 2.74 -2.61
N TYR A 36 19.18 1.77 -1.88
CA TYR A 36 17.74 1.72 -1.61
C TYR A 36 17.27 2.85 -0.69
N GLU A 37 17.99 3.13 0.38
CA GLU A 37 17.67 4.23 1.30
C GLU A 37 17.85 5.60 0.63
N GLU A 38 18.85 5.73 -0.23
CA GLU A 38 19.10 6.94 -1.03
C GLU A 38 18.21 7.04 -2.28
N GLN A 39 17.46 5.95 -2.60
CA GLN A 39 16.56 5.86 -3.74
C GLN A 39 17.26 6.15 -5.08
N THR A 40 18.43 5.57 -5.27
CA THR A 40 19.17 5.75 -6.52
C THR A 40 18.39 5.15 -7.69
N PRO A 41 18.46 5.75 -8.91
CA PRO A 41 17.72 5.22 -10.07
C PRO A 41 18.05 3.77 -10.36
N GLU A 42 19.29 3.37 -10.23
CA GLU A 42 19.80 2.03 -10.54
C GLU A 42 19.17 0.93 -9.68
N ILE A 43 18.92 1.24 -8.40
CA ILE A 43 18.24 0.29 -7.49
C ILE A 43 16.74 0.28 -7.72
N LEU A 44 16.13 1.44 -7.96
CA LEU A 44 14.69 1.55 -8.17
C LEU A 44 14.23 0.87 -9.47
N GLU A 45 15.08 0.79 -10.49
CA GLU A 45 14.81 0.02 -11.72
C GLU A 45 14.76 -1.48 -11.46
N LYS A 46 15.54 -2.00 -10.52
CA LYS A 46 15.55 -3.43 -10.15
C LYS A 46 14.40 -3.80 -9.24
N ILE A 47 13.93 -2.87 -8.43
CA ILE A 47 12.90 -3.11 -7.41
C ILE A 47 11.54 -2.68 -7.93
N THR A 48 10.82 -3.61 -8.54
CA THR A 48 9.47 -3.36 -9.09
C THR A 48 8.36 -3.52 -8.04
N ILE A 49 8.59 -4.38 -7.06
CA ILE A 49 7.68 -4.67 -5.95
C ILE A 49 8.50 -4.59 -4.65
N ALA A 50 8.10 -3.72 -3.73
CA ALA A 50 8.78 -3.53 -2.46
C ALA A 50 7.84 -2.92 -1.42
N TYR A 51 8.40 -2.54 -0.30
CA TYR A 51 7.66 -1.88 0.77
C TYR A 51 6.93 -0.62 0.25
N PRO A 52 5.61 -0.52 0.42
CA PRO A 52 4.77 0.50 -0.24
C PRO A 52 5.15 1.95 0.08
N ARG A 53 5.97 2.15 1.10
CA ARG A 53 6.49 3.46 1.46
C ARG A 53 7.46 4.02 0.40
N PHE A 54 8.20 3.16 -0.27
CA PHE A 54 9.24 3.59 -1.21
C PHE A 54 8.87 3.30 -2.66
N VAL A 55 8.17 2.21 -2.92
CA VAL A 55 7.85 1.77 -4.28
C VAL A 55 6.34 1.59 -4.44
N MET A 56 5.76 2.33 -5.39
CA MET A 56 4.36 2.15 -5.73
C MET A 56 4.18 0.84 -6.50
N HIS A 57 3.34 -0.04 -5.96
CA HIS A 57 3.05 -1.35 -6.55
C HIS A 57 2.50 -1.23 -7.98
N PRO A 58 2.86 -2.14 -8.92
CA PRO A 58 2.37 -2.12 -10.30
C PRO A 58 0.85 -2.04 -10.42
N TYR A 59 0.10 -2.79 -9.61
CA TYR A 59 -1.37 -2.73 -9.61
C TYR A 59 -1.93 -1.36 -9.22
N LEU A 60 -1.27 -0.63 -8.35
CA LEU A 60 -1.68 0.74 -8.01
C LEU A 60 -1.44 1.70 -9.18
N LYS A 61 -0.34 1.51 -9.92
CA LYS A 61 -0.05 2.29 -11.13
C LYS A 61 -1.10 2.05 -12.22
N ILE A 62 -1.43 0.77 -12.47
CA ILE A 62 -2.47 0.37 -13.44
C ILE A 62 -3.83 0.95 -13.02
N LEU A 63 -4.18 0.82 -11.75
CA LEU A 63 -5.44 1.33 -11.22
C LEU A 63 -5.55 2.85 -11.32
N ALA A 64 -4.50 3.58 -10.96
CA ALA A 64 -4.48 5.03 -11.08
C ALA A 64 -4.66 5.48 -12.54
N LYS A 65 -3.97 4.83 -13.47
CA LYS A 65 -4.12 5.07 -14.92
C LYS A 65 -5.54 4.78 -15.39
N PHE A 66 -6.11 3.64 -15.04
CA PHE A 66 -7.48 3.27 -15.39
C PHE A 66 -8.52 4.28 -14.87
N ILE A 67 -8.39 4.69 -13.60
CA ILE A 67 -9.28 5.71 -13.03
C ILE A 67 -9.14 7.03 -13.79
N LYS A 68 -7.92 7.42 -14.15
CA LYS A 68 -7.67 8.64 -14.92
C LYS A 68 -8.38 8.61 -16.27
N GLU A 69 -8.34 7.49 -16.97
CA GLU A 69 -9.01 7.27 -18.26
C GLU A 69 -10.53 7.20 -18.10
N LYS A 70 -11.03 6.36 -17.19
CA LYS A 70 -12.46 6.11 -16.93
C LYS A 70 -13.22 7.40 -16.59
N TYR A 71 -12.61 8.27 -15.77
CA TYR A 71 -13.21 9.52 -15.33
C TYR A 71 -12.72 10.75 -16.12
N LYS A 72 -11.97 10.54 -17.22
CA LYS A 72 -11.45 11.60 -18.10
C LYS A 72 -10.72 12.71 -17.33
N ILE A 73 -9.88 12.30 -16.39
CA ILE A 73 -9.14 13.23 -15.53
C ILE A 73 -8.04 13.90 -16.35
N ASN A 74 -7.99 15.22 -16.28
CA ASN A 74 -6.96 16.02 -16.93
C ASN A 74 -5.56 15.67 -16.42
N ASP A 75 -4.56 15.70 -17.31
CA ASP A 75 -3.15 15.39 -17.00
C ASP A 75 -2.51 16.32 -15.97
N ASN A 76 -3.12 17.46 -15.71
CA ASN A 76 -2.70 18.37 -14.65
C ASN A 76 -2.96 17.82 -13.24
N TYR A 77 -3.66 16.67 -13.10
CA TYR A 77 -3.97 16.06 -11.82
C TYR A 77 -3.33 14.70 -11.68
N GLU A 78 -2.81 14.45 -10.49
CA GLU A 78 -2.43 13.11 -10.01
C GLU A 78 -3.60 12.43 -9.32
N VAL A 79 -3.78 11.14 -9.62
CA VAL A 79 -4.76 10.28 -8.97
C VAL A 79 -4.12 9.64 -7.75
N VAL A 80 -4.56 10.02 -6.57
CA VAL A 80 -4.03 9.50 -5.31
C VAL A 80 -5.02 8.49 -4.72
N LEU A 81 -4.58 7.24 -4.60
CA LEU A 81 -5.37 6.11 -4.12
C LEU A 81 -5.21 5.96 -2.60
N LEU A 82 -6.31 5.89 -1.89
CA LEU A 82 -6.35 5.83 -0.44
C LEU A 82 -7.06 4.57 0.05
N SER A 83 -6.65 4.06 1.18
CA SER A 83 -7.12 2.79 1.77
C SER A 83 -8.62 2.78 2.12
N SER A 84 -9.26 3.94 2.26
CA SER A 84 -10.68 4.02 2.66
C SER A 84 -11.27 5.42 2.44
N GLN A 85 -12.58 5.54 2.49
CA GLN A 85 -13.28 6.82 2.50
C GLN A 85 -12.96 7.66 3.76
N LYS A 86 -12.66 7.00 4.88
CA LYS A 86 -12.18 7.68 6.09
C LYS A 86 -10.83 8.37 5.86
N ALA A 87 -9.92 7.68 5.16
CA ALA A 87 -8.63 8.26 4.77
C ALA A 87 -8.81 9.45 3.80
N VAL A 88 -9.74 9.34 2.82
CA VAL A 88 -10.10 10.48 1.95
C VAL A 88 -10.50 11.69 2.76
N LYS A 89 -11.44 11.51 3.71
CA LYS A 89 -11.93 12.60 4.56
C LYS A 89 -10.79 13.23 5.38
N ALA A 90 -9.92 12.42 5.97
CA ALA A 90 -8.80 12.89 6.79
C ALA A 90 -7.79 13.71 5.97
N VAL A 91 -7.39 13.19 4.79
CA VAL A 91 -6.44 13.86 3.89
C VAL A 91 -7.04 15.14 3.30
N SER A 92 -8.30 15.07 2.83
CA SER A 92 -8.99 16.22 2.24
C SER A 92 -9.16 17.36 3.23
N ASN A 93 -9.53 17.07 4.46
CA ASN A 93 -9.66 18.09 5.50
C ASN A 93 -8.30 18.71 5.86
N LYS A 94 -7.26 17.90 6.00
CA LYS A 94 -5.92 18.37 6.39
C LYS A 94 -5.29 19.28 5.34
N TYR A 95 -5.52 18.97 4.05
CA TYR A 95 -4.87 19.68 2.93
C TYR A 95 -5.82 20.52 2.08
N PHE A 96 -7.08 20.66 2.52
CA PHE A 96 -8.11 21.43 1.80
C PHE A 96 -8.30 20.95 0.35
N ILE A 97 -8.35 19.62 0.15
CA ILE A 97 -8.56 19.01 -1.16
C ILE A 97 -10.05 18.85 -1.40
N HIS A 98 -10.57 19.52 -2.41
CA HIS A 98 -11.99 19.44 -2.80
C HIS A 98 -12.23 18.46 -3.95
N ASN A 99 -11.22 18.23 -4.77
CA ASN A 99 -11.31 17.36 -5.93
C ASN A 99 -11.16 15.89 -5.50
N LYS A 100 -12.28 15.18 -5.47
CA LYS A 100 -12.36 13.75 -5.16
C LYS A 100 -13.29 13.06 -6.14
N ILE A 101 -13.04 11.79 -6.37
CA ILE A 101 -13.92 10.94 -7.17
C ILE A 101 -14.72 10.09 -6.19
N ASP A 102 -16.03 10.16 -6.30
CA ASP A 102 -16.91 9.27 -5.56
C ASP A 102 -17.01 7.95 -6.35
N ILE A 103 -16.32 6.95 -5.84
CA ILE A 103 -16.39 5.59 -6.34
C ILE A 103 -17.05 4.71 -5.29
N ASN A 104 -18.02 3.92 -5.72
CA ASN A 104 -18.74 3.01 -4.82
C ASN A 104 -17.89 1.77 -4.51
N GLU A 105 -16.70 2.00 -3.94
CA GLU A 105 -15.73 0.97 -3.59
C GLU A 105 -15.17 1.22 -2.17
N PRO A 106 -14.62 0.21 -1.49
CA PRO A 106 -14.12 0.35 -0.12
C PRO A 106 -12.89 1.25 0.01
N PHE A 107 -12.24 1.61 -1.09
CA PHE A 107 -11.12 2.55 -1.14
C PHE A 107 -11.56 3.94 -1.61
N GLY A 108 -10.66 4.91 -1.54
CA GLY A 108 -10.97 6.27 -1.93
C GLY A 108 -9.99 6.86 -2.92
N VAL A 109 -10.45 7.90 -3.63
CA VAL A 109 -9.66 8.61 -4.65
C VAL A 109 -9.76 10.11 -4.45
N ILE A 110 -8.60 10.76 -4.39
CA ILE A 110 -8.50 12.21 -4.44
C ILE A 110 -7.65 12.64 -5.65
N LEU A 111 -7.90 13.85 -6.13
CA LEU A 111 -7.16 14.45 -7.23
C LEU A 111 -6.34 15.62 -6.68
N VAL A 112 -5.04 15.59 -6.92
CA VAL A 112 -4.13 16.67 -6.51
C VAL A 112 -3.38 17.18 -7.71
N GLN A 113 -3.25 18.50 -7.83
CA GLN A 113 -2.59 19.12 -8.98
C GLN A 113 -1.12 18.70 -9.07
N ASN A 114 -0.71 18.25 -10.25
CA ASN A 114 0.66 17.82 -10.55
C ASN A 114 1.66 18.97 -10.38
N GLY A 115 2.89 18.60 -9.96
CA GLY A 115 3.99 19.56 -9.83
C GLY A 115 3.85 20.55 -8.66
N THR A 116 2.85 20.38 -7.79
CA THR A 116 2.62 21.30 -6.67
C THR A 116 3.30 20.79 -5.38
N THR A 117 3.67 21.76 -4.53
CA THR A 117 4.13 21.47 -3.17
C THR A 117 3.05 20.72 -2.35
N GLN A 118 1.77 20.95 -2.67
CA GLN A 118 0.65 20.27 -2.03
C GLN A 118 0.69 18.76 -2.32
N LEU A 119 0.92 18.34 -3.56
CA LEU A 119 1.05 16.93 -3.94
C LEU A 119 2.16 16.25 -3.12
N ASN A 120 3.35 16.85 -3.05
CA ASN A 120 4.46 16.30 -2.28
C ASN A 120 4.13 16.16 -0.78
N LYS A 121 3.45 17.14 -0.19
CA LYS A 121 3.00 17.08 1.20
C LYS A 121 1.97 15.98 1.43
N VAL A 122 1.02 15.82 0.52
CA VAL A 122 0.00 14.77 0.57
C VAL A 122 0.65 13.39 0.48
N LEU A 123 1.50 13.17 -0.52
CA LEU A 123 2.18 11.88 -0.72
C LEU A 123 3.04 11.51 0.51
N LYS A 124 3.82 12.45 1.04
CA LYS A 124 4.58 12.22 2.29
C LYS A 124 3.66 11.89 3.46
N PHE A 125 2.55 12.60 3.62
CA PHE A 125 1.63 12.34 4.71
C PHE A 125 1.03 10.94 4.64
N ILE A 126 0.45 10.55 3.49
CA ILE A 126 -0.16 9.22 3.33
C ILE A 126 0.86 8.10 3.51
N GLN A 127 2.10 8.32 3.07
CA GLN A 127 3.23 7.42 3.24
C GLN A 127 3.60 7.21 4.73
N HIS A 128 3.60 8.30 5.51
CA HIS A 128 3.95 8.22 6.93
C HIS A 128 2.81 7.73 7.82
N VAL A 129 1.56 8.02 7.48
CA VAL A 129 0.39 7.57 8.27
C VAL A 129 -0.18 6.23 7.80
N GLY A 130 0.35 5.65 6.71
CA GLY A 130 -0.08 4.35 6.21
C GLY A 130 -1.49 4.36 5.61
N TYR A 131 -1.87 5.43 4.91
CA TYR A 131 -3.16 5.54 4.23
C TYR A 131 -3.14 5.05 2.77
N ASN A 132 -2.06 4.43 2.34
CA ASN A 132 -1.96 3.87 0.99
C ASN A 132 -2.97 2.74 0.77
N LEU A 133 -3.52 2.65 -0.43
CA LEU A 133 -4.30 1.51 -0.86
C LEU A 133 -3.43 0.25 -0.92
N SER A 134 -3.96 -0.89 -0.47
CA SER A 134 -3.23 -2.16 -0.56
C SER A 134 -3.20 -2.70 -1.99
N SER A 135 -2.10 -3.36 -2.35
CA SER A 135 -1.97 -4.03 -3.65
C SER A 135 -3.01 -5.14 -3.85
N ARG A 136 -3.44 -5.80 -2.78
CA ARG A 136 -4.49 -6.83 -2.81
C ARG A 136 -5.84 -6.27 -3.19
N LEU A 137 -6.24 -5.16 -2.58
CA LEU A 137 -7.51 -4.50 -2.91
C LEU A 137 -7.48 -3.89 -4.32
N ALA A 138 -6.33 -3.36 -4.73
CA ALA A 138 -6.14 -2.92 -6.11
C ALA A 138 -6.27 -4.08 -7.11
N GLN A 139 -5.66 -5.24 -6.83
CA GLN A 139 -5.81 -6.44 -7.65
C GLN A 139 -7.26 -6.89 -7.76
N GLU A 140 -7.99 -6.95 -6.64
CA GLU A 140 -9.41 -7.33 -6.61
C GLU A 140 -10.23 -6.45 -7.56
N TYR A 141 -10.02 -5.14 -7.46
CA TYR A 141 -10.73 -4.20 -8.30
C TYR A 141 -10.35 -4.33 -9.79
N LEU A 142 -9.06 -4.44 -10.09
CA LEU A 142 -8.58 -4.61 -11.48
C LEU A 142 -9.10 -5.89 -12.10
N PHE A 143 -9.16 -6.97 -11.35
CA PHE A 143 -9.74 -8.25 -11.81
C PHE A 143 -11.25 -8.12 -12.07
N LYS A 144 -11.99 -7.49 -11.16
CA LYS A 144 -13.42 -7.21 -11.32
C LYS A 144 -13.73 -6.36 -12.57
N GLU A 145 -12.87 -5.39 -12.88
CA GLU A 145 -13.00 -4.55 -14.08
C GLU A 145 -12.44 -5.20 -15.36
N GLY A 146 -11.91 -6.44 -15.28
CA GLY A 146 -11.37 -7.17 -16.42
C GLY A 146 -10.04 -6.61 -16.97
N LEU A 147 -9.29 -5.92 -16.13
CA LEU A 147 -8.01 -5.29 -16.52
C LEU A 147 -6.80 -6.19 -16.28
N ILE A 148 -7.00 -7.29 -15.56
CA ILE A 148 -6.04 -8.37 -15.37
C ILE A 148 -6.75 -9.70 -15.46
N ASP A 149 -6.10 -10.69 -16.06
CA ASP A 149 -6.69 -12.00 -16.34
C ASP A 149 -6.55 -12.97 -15.15
N THR A 150 -5.62 -12.71 -14.27
CA THR A 150 -5.31 -13.59 -13.14
C THR A 150 -5.39 -12.84 -11.82
N LYS A 151 -5.88 -13.55 -10.80
CA LYS A 151 -5.91 -13.08 -9.43
C LYS A 151 -5.12 -14.05 -8.57
N HIS A 152 -4.20 -13.53 -7.75
CA HIS A 152 -3.58 -14.33 -6.73
C HIS A 152 -4.65 -14.74 -5.71
N ILE A 153 -4.87 -16.06 -5.59
CA ILE A 153 -5.92 -16.59 -4.72
C ILE A 153 -5.34 -16.71 -3.32
N GLU A 154 -5.86 -15.90 -2.42
CA GLU A 154 -5.61 -16.02 -0.99
C GLU A 154 -6.89 -16.52 -0.31
N GLY A 155 -6.74 -17.31 0.74
CA GLY A 155 -7.86 -17.63 1.61
C GLY A 155 -8.21 -16.42 2.47
N TYR A 156 -9.45 -15.96 2.37
CA TYR A 156 -9.95 -14.88 3.23
C TYR A 156 -10.97 -15.43 4.22
N GLU A 157 -10.82 -14.98 5.47
CA GLU A 157 -11.84 -15.17 6.49
C GLU A 157 -12.91 -14.08 6.37
N ASP A 158 -14.12 -14.37 6.85
CA ASP A 158 -15.15 -13.35 7.00
C ASP A 158 -14.65 -12.19 7.89
N GLU A 159 -14.84 -10.95 7.44
CA GLU A 159 -14.32 -9.75 8.10
C GLU A 159 -14.71 -9.67 9.58
N LYS A 160 -15.98 -9.94 9.91
CA LYS A 160 -16.45 -9.87 11.30
C LYS A 160 -15.81 -10.95 12.17
N THR A 161 -15.70 -12.16 11.64
CA THR A 161 -15.07 -13.29 12.31
C THR A 161 -13.59 -13.02 12.53
N ALA A 162 -12.88 -12.59 11.50
CA ALA A 162 -11.46 -12.25 11.58
C ALA A 162 -11.19 -11.11 12.58
N TYR A 163 -11.96 -10.02 12.49
CA TYR A 163 -11.83 -8.88 13.40
C TYR A 163 -12.07 -9.28 14.86
N ASN A 164 -13.14 -10.01 15.15
CA ASN A 164 -13.46 -10.45 16.51
C ASN A 164 -12.40 -11.42 17.05
N THR A 165 -11.93 -12.34 16.23
CA THR A 165 -10.88 -13.30 16.62
C THR A 165 -9.59 -12.58 16.96
N LEU A 166 -9.13 -11.68 16.11
CA LEU A 166 -7.91 -10.91 16.30
C LEU A 166 -7.99 -10.02 17.54
N THR A 167 -9.05 -9.24 17.69
CA THR A 167 -9.20 -8.34 18.85
C THR A 167 -9.30 -9.11 20.17
N LYS A 168 -9.99 -10.24 20.19
CA LYS A 168 -10.07 -11.12 21.37
C LYS A 168 -8.71 -11.74 21.71
N THR A 169 -8.00 -12.25 20.72
CA THR A 169 -6.68 -12.88 20.92
C THR A 169 -5.68 -11.86 21.45
N LEU A 170 -5.64 -10.66 20.88
CA LEU A 170 -4.77 -9.58 21.34
C LEU A 170 -5.14 -9.12 22.74
N ALA A 171 -6.44 -8.97 23.04
CA ALA A 171 -6.93 -8.61 24.37
C ALA A 171 -6.43 -9.59 25.44
N ILE A 172 -6.50 -10.89 25.18
CA ILE A 172 -5.99 -11.94 26.08
C ILE A 172 -4.46 -11.84 26.20
N ALA A 173 -3.75 -11.76 25.07
CA ALA A 173 -2.28 -11.72 25.06
C ALA A 173 -1.71 -10.51 25.84
N TYR A 174 -2.37 -9.39 25.79
CA TYR A 174 -1.94 -8.15 26.48
C TYR A 174 -2.69 -7.86 27.78
N ASN A 175 -3.51 -8.78 28.27
CA ASN A 175 -4.32 -8.64 29.48
C ASN A 175 -5.11 -7.31 29.49
N GLN A 176 -5.80 -7.03 28.36
CA GLN A 176 -6.62 -5.83 28.18
C GLN A 176 -8.07 -6.21 27.86
N PRO A 177 -9.04 -5.37 28.21
CA PRO A 177 -10.41 -5.51 27.70
C PRO A 177 -10.44 -5.43 26.17
N GLN A 178 -11.22 -6.28 25.49
CA GLN A 178 -11.31 -6.29 24.03
C GLN A 178 -11.67 -4.92 23.42
N LYS A 179 -12.48 -4.12 24.13
CA LYS A 179 -12.85 -2.76 23.72
C LYS A 179 -11.66 -1.78 23.59
N ASN A 180 -10.55 -2.10 24.23
CA ASN A 180 -9.32 -1.29 24.18
C ASN A 180 -8.41 -1.70 23.00
N VAL A 181 -8.77 -2.74 22.26
CA VAL A 181 -8.01 -3.20 21.10
C VAL A 181 -8.58 -2.55 19.84
N CYS A 182 -7.76 -1.79 19.13
CA CYS A 182 -8.10 -1.19 17.85
C CYS A 182 -7.17 -1.75 16.78
N LEU A 183 -7.75 -2.31 15.71
CA LEU A 183 -6.99 -2.75 14.54
C LEU A 183 -6.91 -1.61 13.53
N THR A 184 -5.75 -1.48 12.91
CA THR A 184 -5.49 -0.46 11.88
C THR A 184 -4.91 -1.13 10.63
N PRO A 185 -5.01 -0.51 9.44
CA PRO A 185 -4.54 -1.10 8.19
C PRO A 185 -3.01 -1.25 8.11
N SER A 186 -2.26 -0.58 8.96
CA SER A 186 -0.79 -0.69 9.01
C SER A 186 -0.23 -0.29 10.36
N GLY A 187 1.01 -0.72 10.67
CA GLY A 187 1.72 -0.31 11.88
C GLY A 187 1.91 1.22 11.96
N MET A 188 2.20 1.87 10.84
CA MET A 188 2.31 3.34 10.78
C MET A 188 0.99 4.02 11.14
N ASN A 189 -0.13 3.46 10.66
CA ASN A 189 -1.45 3.98 11.01
C ASN A 189 -1.79 3.75 12.49
N ALA A 190 -1.36 2.62 13.06
CA ALA A 190 -1.51 2.37 14.50
C ALA A 190 -0.82 3.44 15.35
N VAL A 191 0.43 3.76 15.03
CA VAL A 191 1.17 4.82 15.72
C VAL A 191 0.48 6.18 15.54
N TYR A 192 0.10 6.53 14.33
CA TYR A 192 -0.59 7.80 14.04
C TYR A 192 -1.92 7.95 14.78
N CYS A 193 -2.69 6.87 14.92
CA CYS A 193 -3.97 6.91 15.64
C CYS A 193 -3.83 6.91 17.17
N ALA A 194 -2.66 6.55 17.71
CA ALA A 194 -2.37 6.54 19.14
C ALA A 194 -1.85 7.88 19.65
N LEU A 195 -1.43 8.79 18.77
CA LEU A 195 -0.95 10.15 19.08
C LEU A 195 -2.11 11.16 19.07
#